data_dd6cb894f9da5e4b1293d00b919c1ba9
#
_entry.id   dd6cb894f9da5e4b1293d00b919c1ba9
#
_cell.length_a   1.000
_cell.length_b   1.000
_cell.length_c   1.000
_cell.angle_alpha   90.00
_cell.angle_beta   90.00
_cell.angle_gamma   90.00
#
_symmetry.space_group_name_H-M   'P 1'
#
loop_
_entity.id
_entity.type
_entity.pdbx_description
1 polymer ?
#
loop_
_entity_poly.entity_id
_entity_poly.type
_entity_poly.pdbx_seq_one_letter_code
_entity_poly.pdbx_strand_id
1 'polypeptide(L)'
;LSDDPAWLPLDQIYRFLSQETYWARGLPRAVFDRSIAHSLCLAAYRLNDDGTHGELAGFARVISDHATFAYLCDVFVLPEWRGKGVSHALMRLLREHPELQGLRRTVLVTTDADGLYRKHGFTDVPGGSGFMQLHRPNAYQAAGDPAQTASA
;
A
#
# COMPACT_ATOMS: atom_id res chain seq x y z
N LEU A 1 15.36 2.23 -3.53
CA LEU A 1 13.97 2.15 -3.98
C LEU A 1 13.87 1.14 -5.10
N SER A 2 12.79 0.35 -5.14
CA SER A 2 12.52 -0.60 -6.21
C SER A 2 11.00 -0.79 -6.38
N ASP A 3 10.59 -1.06 -7.59
CA ASP A 3 9.27 -1.53 -8.00
C ASP A 3 9.30 -2.96 -8.56
N ASP A 4 10.49 -3.59 -8.57
CA ASP A 4 10.66 -4.97 -9.04
C ASP A 4 10.07 -5.96 -8.02
N PRO A 5 9.03 -6.72 -8.39
CA PRO A 5 8.38 -7.69 -7.52
C PRO A 5 9.32 -8.83 -7.06
N ALA A 6 10.41 -9.10 -7.79
CA ALA A 6 11.37 -10.13 -7.41
C ALA A 6 12.12 -9.83 -6.11
N TRP A 7 12.19 -8.56 -5.73
CA TRP A 7 12.87 -8.12 -4.49
C TRP A 7 11.95 -8.03 -3.28
N LEU A 8 10.63 -8.22 -3.45
CA LEU A 8 9.69 -8.05 -2.34
C LEU A 8 9.81 -9.18 -1.31
N PRO A 9 10.14 -8.87 -0.05
CA PRO A 9 10.12 -9.85 1.04
C PRO A 9 8.67 -10.08 1.49
N LEU A 10 7.91 -10.84 0.68
CA LEU A 10 6.46 -10.99 0.81
C LEU A 10 6.01 -11.43 2.21
N ASP A 11 6.75 -12.32 2.85
CA ASP A 11 6.41 -12.80 4.20
C ASP A 11 6.57 -11.70 5.26
N GLN A 12 7.57 -10.84 5.11
CA GLN A 12 7.76 -9.70 6.02
C GLN A 12 6.66 -8.65 5.81
N ILE A 13 6.34 -8.31 4.56
CA ILE A 13 5.29 -7.36 4.21
C ILE A 13 3.93 -7.88 4.72
N TYR A 14 3.61 -9.15 4.44
CA TYR A 14 2.37 -9.79 4.90
C TYR A 14 2.23 -9.73 6.43
N ARG A 15 3.28 -10.14 7.15
CA ARG A 15 3.28 -10.14 8.61
C ARG A 15 3.02 -8.74 9.16
N PHE A 16 3.71 -7.74 8.63
CA PHE A 16 3.53 -6.37 9.08
C PHE A 16 2.11 -5.87 8.81
N LEU A 17 1.58 -6.06 7.61
CA LEU A 17 0.22 -5.64 7.26
C LEU A 17 -0.83 -6.35 8.12
N SER A 18 -0.76 -7.67 8.23
CA SER A 18 -1.80 -8.47 8.89
C SER A 18 -1.79 -8.38 10.41
N GLN A 19 -0.66 -8.01 11.04
CA GLN A 19 -0.51 -8.02 12.49
C GLN A 19 -0.33 -6.62 13.09
N GLU A 20 0.39 -5.72 12.41
CA GLU A 20 0.82 -4.44 12.98
C GLU A 20 -0.02 -3.25 12.51
N THR A 21 -0.73 -3.37 11.38
CA THR A 21 -1.53 -2.26 10.86
C THR A 21 -2.99 -2.37 11.29
N TYR A 22 -3.65 -1.22 11.55
CA TYR A 22 -5.06 -1.20 11.91
C TYR A 22 -5.99 -1.43 10.71
N TRP A 23 -5.54 -1.04 9.51
CA TRP A 23 -6.36 -1.10 8.28
C TRP A 23 -6.37 -2.46 7.58
N ALA A 24 -5.39 -3.32 7.84
CA ALA A 24 -5.26 -4.64 7.21
C ALA A 24 -5.13 -5.78 8.24
N ARG A 25 -5.44 -5.52 9.52
CA ARG A 25 -5.37 -6.55 10.57
C ARG A 25 -6.25 -7.75 10.22
N GLY A 26 -5.68 -8.94 10.32
CA GLY A 26 -6.37 -10.19 10.00
C GLY A 26 -6.50 -10.48 8.50
N LEU A 27 -5.79 -9.75 7.64
CA LEU A 27 -5.75 -10.01 6.20
C LEU A 27 -5.34 -11.46 5.91
N PRO A 28 -6.19 -12.28 5.23
CA PRO A 28 -5.82 -13.65 4.87
C PRO A 28 -4.68 -13.70 3.86
N ARG A 29 -3.76 -14.65 4.00
CA ARG A 29 -2.59 -14.77 3.12
C ARG A 29 -2.97 -14.86 1.64
N ALA A 30 -3.96 -15.65 1.27
CA ALA A 30 -4.39 -15.78 -0.12
C ALA A 30 -4.95 -14.46 -0.71
N VAL A 31 -5.57 -13.61 0.14
CA VAL A 31 -6.03 -12.28 -0.27
C VAL A 31 -4.84 -11.34 -0.49
N PHE A 32 -3.87 -11.38 0.43
CA PHE A 32 -2.63 -10.64 0.28
C PHE A 32 -1.89 -11.01 -1.01
N ASP A 33 -1.61 -12.31 -1.23
CA ASP A 33 -0.87 -12.79 -2.41
C ASP A 33 -1.55 -12.33 -3.71
N ARG A 34 -2.89 -12.46 -3.79
CA ARG A 34 -3.65 -11.97 -4.94
C ARG A 34 -3.57 -10.45 -5.09
N SER A 35 -3.62 -9.69 -4.00
CA SER A 35 -3.55 -8.23 -4.05
C SER A 35 -2.19 -7.75 -4.54
N ILE A 36 -1.10 -8.38 -4.12
CA ILE A 36 0.25 -8.08 -4.61
C ILE A 36 0.38 -8.39 -6.10
N ALA A 37 -0.11 -9.55 -6.54
CA ALA A 37 -0.03 -9.98 -7.94
C ALA A 37 -0.76 -9.04 -8.92
N HIS A 38 -1.70 -8.22 -8.43
CA HIS A 38 -2.51 -7.30 -9.25
C HIS A 38 -2.31 -5.82 -8.88
N SER A 39 -1.15 -5.49 -8.34
CA SER A 39 -0.84 -4.11 -7.95
C SER A 39 0.60 -3.76 -8.30
N LEU A 40 0.85 -2.50 -8.53
CA LEU A 40 2.20 -1.95 -8.54
C LEU A 40 2.68 -1.82 -7.08
N CYS A 41 3.79 -2.45 -6.77
CA CYS A 41 4.37 -2.44 -5.43
C CYS A 41 5.66 -1.61 -5.42
N LEU A 42 5.74 -0.68 -4.51
CA LEU A 42 6.90 0.20 -4.34
C LEU A 42 7.56 -0.13 -2.99
N ALA A 43 8.86 -0.39 -2.99
CA ALA A 43 9.59 -0.72 -1.79
C ALA A 43 10.84 0.13 -1.62
N ALA A 44 11.14 0.46 -0.37
CA ALA A 44 12.37 1.12 0.03
C ALA A 44 13.22 0.14 0.84
N TYR A 45 14.51 0.08 0.51
CA TYR A 45 15.49 -0.79 1.15
C TYR A 45 16.66 0.02 1.69
N ARG A 46 17.29 -0.48 2.75
CA ARG A 46 18.67 -0.13 3.05
C ARG A 46 19.54 -0.66 1.91
N LEU A 47 20.54 0.08 1.49
CA LEU A 47 21.59 -0.47 0.62
C LEU A 47 22.68 -1.09 1.48
N ASN A 48 23.16 -2.24 1.05
CA ASN A 48 24.37 -2.86 1.56
C ASN A 48 25.61 -2.12 1.03
N ASP A 49 26.78 -2.38 1.59
CA ASP A 49 28.03 -1.74 1.18
C ASP A 49 28.42 -2.03 -0.28
N ASP A 50 27.96 -3.16 -0.82
CA ASP A 50 28.11 -3.54 -2.22
C ASP A 50 27.05 -2.95 -3.16
N GLY A 51 26.14 -2.12 -2.65
CA GLY A 51 25.05 -1.49 -3.42
C GLY A 51 23.84 -2.40 -3.65
N THR A 52 23.83 -3.63 -3.17
CA THR A 52 22.66 -4.51 -3.25
C THR A 52 21.55 -4.10 -2.28
N HIS A 53 20.32 -4.56 -2.54
CA HIS A 53 19.20 -4.35 -1.62
C HIS A 53 19.40 -5.17 -0.34
N GLY A 54 19.41 -4.49 0.80
CA GLY A 54 19.43 -5.08 2.13
C GLY A 54 18.02 -5.17 2.71
N GLU A 55 17.89 -4.76 3.98
CA GLU A 55 16.63 -4.83 4.71
C GLU A 55 15.55 -3.92 4.12
N LEU A 56 14.30 -4.40 4.10
CA LEU A 56 13.13 -3.56 3.81
C LEU A 56 13.05 -2.43 4.83
N ALA A 57 12.85 -1.21 4.36
CA ALA A 57 12.65 -0.04 5.19
C ALA A 57 11.20 0.46 5.15
N GLY A 58 10.53 0.29 4.02
CA GLY A 58 9.15 0.71 3.85
C GLY A 58 8.54 0.18 2.56
N PHE A 59 7.22 0.26 2.47
CA PHE A 59 6.42 -0.30 1.38
C PHE A 59 5.23 0.59 1.07
N ALA A 60 4.77 0.54 -0.17
CA ALA A 60 3.52 1.12 -0.63
C ALA A 60 2.95 0.27 -1.77
N ARG A 61 1.62 0.15 -1.83
CA ARG A 61 0.92 -0.56 -2.91
C ARG A 61 0.03 0.40 -3.67
N VAL A 62 0.01 0.27 -4.98
CA VAL A 62 -0.79 1.10 -5.88
C VAL A 62 -1.66 0.20 -6.76
N ILE A 63 -2.96 0.43 -6.71
CA ILE A 63 -3.93 -0.18 -7.61
C ILE A 63 -4.21 0.84 -8.72
N SER A 64 -3.98 0.47 -9.98
CA SER A 64 -4.11 1.40 -11.09
C SER A 64 -4.49 0.68 -12.39
N ASP A 65 -5.16 1.40 -13.29
CA ASP A 65 -5.32 1.04 -14.69
C ASP A 65 -4.14 1.54 -15.56
N HIS A 66 -3.16 2.20 -14.94
CA HIS A 66 -1.99 2.82 -15.57
C HIS A 66 -2.32 3.88 -16.64
N ALA A 67 -3.55 4.39 -16.65
CA ALA A 67 -4.03 5.33 -17.67
C ALA A 67 -4.82 6.52 -17.08
N THR A 68 -5.75 6.26 -16.18
CA THR A 68 -6.67 7.28 -15.70
C THR A 68 -6.71 7.47 -14.20
N PHE A 69 -6.47 6.40 -13.42
CA PHE A 69 -6.72 6.38 -11.99
C PHE A 69 -5.71 5.52 -11.22
N ALA A 70 -5.38 5.96 -10.01
CA ALA A 70 -4.63 5.16 -9.05
C ALA A 70 -5.23 5.29 -7.64
N TYR A 71 -5.17 4.19 -6.88
CA TYR A 71 -5.45 4.16 -5.45
C TYR A 71 -4.19 3.73 -4.69
N LEU A 72 -3.63 4.64 -3.91
CA LEU A 72 -2.49 4.39 -3.05
C LEU A 72 -2.97 3.78 -1.73
N CYS A 73 -2.45 2.63 -1.38
CA CYS A 73 -2.81 1.89 -0.16
C CYS A 73 -1.60 1.17 0.43
N ASP A 74 -1.80 0.59 1.61
CA ASP A 74 -0.81 -0.22 2.33
C ASP A 74 0.55 0.45 2.50
N VAL A 75 0.55 1.78 2.73
CA VAL A 75 1.78 2.56 2.93
C VAL A 75 2.26 2.39 4.36
N PHE A 76 3.47 1.89 4.53
CA PHE A 76 4.11 1.83 5.84
C PHE A 76 5.62 2.06 5.78
N VAL A 77 6.16 2.46 6.91
CA VAL A 77 7.61 2.49 7.20
C VAL A 77 7.83 1.67 8.46
N LEU A 78 8.74 0.71 8.40
CA LEU A 78 9.08 -0.11 9.56
C LEU A 78 9.59 0.77 10.70
N PRO A 79 9.29 0.42 11.97
CA PRO A 79 9.58 1.26 13.13
C PRO A 79 11.00 1.80 13.20
N GLU A 80 11.99 0.95 12.94
CA GLU A 80 13.42 1.26 12.96
C GLU A 80 13.87 2.23 11.86
N TRP A 81 13.04 2.43 10.83
CA TRP A 81 13.30 3.30 9.70
C TRP A 81 12.49 4.59 9.72
N ARG A 82 11.62 4.77 10.71
CA ARG A 82 10.83 6.01 10.87
C ARG A 82 11.73 7.22 11.15
N GLY A 83 11.24 8.39 10.77
CA GLY A 83 11.99 9.65 10.94
C GLY A 83 13.20 9.82 10.01
N LYS A 84 13.50 8.85 9.13
CA LYS A 84 14.67 8.86 8.22
C LYS A 84 14.30 9.22 6.77
N GLY A 85 13.12 9.77 6.53
CA GLY A 85 12.70 10.23 5.19
C GLY A 85 12.19 9.14 4.25
N VAL A 86 12.03 7.88 4.71
CA VAL A 86 11.62 6.75 3.87
C VAL A 86 10.24 6.98 3.23
N SER A 87 9.26 7.51 3.97
CA SER A 87 7.94 7.83 3.41
C SER A 87 8.01 8.88 2.30
N HIS A 88 8.86 9.89 2.46
CA HIS A 88 9.10 10.89 1.41
C HIS A 88 9.74 10.28 0.17
N ALA A 89 10.66 9.33 0.35
CA ALA A 89 11.27 8.62 -0.77
C ALA A 89 10.26 7.75 -1.54
N LEU A 90 9.38 7.03 -0.83
CA LEU A 90 8.28 6.28 -1.44
C LEU A 90 7.31 7.19 -2.22
N MET A 91 6.93 8.33 -1.64
CA MET A 91 6.06 9.29 -2.33
C MET A 91 6.71 9.93 -3.55
N ARG A 92 8.02 10.13 -3.53
CA ARG A 92 8.77 10.59 -4.71
C ARG A 92 8.75 9.52 -5.80
N LEU A 93 9.06 8.25 -5.46
CA LEU A 93 9.00 7.13 -6.40
C LEU A 93 7.61 7.01 -7.03
N LEU A 94 6.53 7.09 -6.23
CA LEU A 94 5.16 7.11 -6.72
C LEU A 94 4.93 8.20 -7.78
N ARG A 95 5.37 9.41 -7.50
CA ARG A 95 5.13 10.56 -8.37
C ARG A 95 5.97 10.55 -9.65
N GLU A 96 7.14 9.94 -9.60
CA GLU A 96 8.08 9.86 -10.72
C GLU A 96 7.94 8.55 -11.50
N HIS A 97 7.12 7.61 -11.02
CA HIS A 97 6.95 6.30 -11.65
C HIS A 97 6.40 6.43 -13.08
N PRO A 98 7.07 5.85 -14.09
CA PRO A 98 6.68 6.02 -15.49
C PRO A 98 5.24 5.62 -15.79
N GLU A 99 4.77 4.51 -15.22
CA GLU A 99 3.42 3.97 -15.44
C GLU A 99 2.31 4.77 -14.72
N LEU A 100 2.66 5.73 -13.89
CA LEU A 100 1.70 6.55 -13.15
C LEU A 100 1.67 8.01 -13.64
N GLN A 101 2.33 8.29 -14.76
CA GLN A 101 2.30 9.63 -15.35
C GLN A 101 0.99 9.88 -16.11
N GLY A 102 0.52 11.12 -16.08
CA GLY A 102 -0.69 11.53 -16.81
C GLY A 102 -2.01 11.03 -16.23
N LEU A 103 -2.00 10.35 -15.09
CA LEU A 103 -3.24 9.95 -14.43
C LEU A 103 -4.09 11.17 -14.08
N ARG A 104 -5.38 11.10 -14.38
CA ARG A 104 -6.33 12.16 -14.02
C ARG A 104 -6.48 12.30 -12.52
N ARG A 105 -6.36 11.19 -11.76
CA ARG A 105 -6.58 11.19 -10.32
C ARG A 105 -5.80 10.07 -9.62
N THR A 106 -5.11 10.43 -8.56
CA THR A 106 -4.57 9.48 -7.58
C THR A 106 -5.25 9.77 -6.24
N VAL A 107 -5.80 8.75 -5.59
CA VAL A 107 -6.50 8.86 -4.31
C VAL A 107 -5.85 7.98 -3.25
N LEU A 108 -6.10 8.33 -2.01
CA LEU A 108 -5.77 7.53 -0.83
C LEU A 108 -6.78 7.79 0.28
N VAL A 109 -6.79 6.96 1.30
CA VAL A 109 -7.51 7.19 2.55
C VAL A 109 -6.48 7.14 3.70
N THR A 110 -6.52 8.14 4.57
CA THR A 110 -5.66 8.20 5.76
C THR A 110 -6.42 8.78 6.93
N THR A 111 -6.10 8.34 8.14
CA THR A 111 -6.65 8.88 9.39
C THR A 111 -5.64 9.72 10.17
N ASP A 112 -4.34 9.57 9.89
CA ASP A 112 -3.26 10.08 10.75
C ASP A 112 -2.03 10.59 10.00
N ALA A 113 -2.00 10.48 8.67
CA ALA A 113 -0.83 10.84 7.87
C ALA A 113 -1.09 11.92 6.79
N ASP A 114 -2.17 12.68 6.92
CA ASP A 114 -2.54 13.74 5.98
C ASP A 114 -1.42 14.77 5.77
N GLY A 115 -0.70 15.11 6.83
CA GLY A 115 0.45 16.02 6.78
C GLY A 115 1.59 15.53 5.88
N LEU A 116 1.81 14.21 5.77
CA LEU A 116 2.76 13.64 4.81
C LEU A 116 2.27 13.86 3.39
N TYR A 117 1.05 13.46 3.10
CA TYR A 117 0.51 13.45 1.75
C TYR A 117 0.33 14.87 1.19
N ARG A 118 -0.07 15.84 2.02
CA ARG A 118 -0.13 17.26 1.63
C ARG A 118 1.20 17.80 1.14
N LYS A 119 2.32 17.41 1.75
CA LYS A 119 3.68 17.79 1.30
C LYS A 119 4.02 17.24 -0.10
N HIS A 120 3.28 16.24 -0.55
CA HIS A 120 3.44 15.62 -1.86
C HIS A 120 2.34 15.98 -2.86
N GLY A 121 1.56 17.04 -2.56
CA GLY A 121 0.56 17.59 -3.48
C GLY A 121 -0.82 16.96 -3.40
N PHE A 122 -1.06 16.06 -2.45
CA PHE A 122 -2.42 15.57 -2.19
C PHE A 122 -3.23 16.64 -1.45
N THR A 123 -4.48 16.75 -1.81
CA THR A 123 -5.45 17.67 -1.21
C THR A 123 -6.72 16.91 -0.84
N ASP A 124 -7.50 17.49 0.07
CA ASP A 124 -8.82 16.94 0.36
C ASP A 124 -9.67 16.89 -0.91
N VAL A 125 -10.48 15.85 -1.03
CA VAL A 125 -11.45 15.78 -2.12
C VAL A 125 -12.53 16.84 -1.85
N PRO A 126 -12.69 17.84 -2.73
CA PRO A 126 -13.62 18.95 -2.51
C PRO A 126 -15.03 18.48 -2.18
N GLY A 127 -15.56 18.90 -1.02
CA GLY A 127 -16.92 18.62 -0.58
C GLY A 127 -17.23 17.17 -0.22
N GLY A 128 -16.26 16.25 -0.26
CA GLY A 128 -16.52 14.80 -0.11
C GLY A 128 -17.54 14.29 -1.14
N SER A 129 -17.94 15.14 -2.06
CA SER A 129 -19.09 14.95 -2.91
C SER A 129 -18.80 13.96 -4.04
N GLY A 130 -19.64 12.96 -4.14
CA GLY A 130 -19.61 12.00 -5.22
C GLY A 130 -18.75 10.76 -4.99
N PHE A 131 -17.93 10.69 -3.95
CA PHE A 131 -17.31 9.43 -3.55
C PHE A 131 -18.28 8.59 -2.74
N MET A 132 -18.61 7.41 -3.28
CA MET A 132 -19.48 6.43 -2.63
C MET A 132 -18.72 5.13 -2.46
N GLN A 133 -18.98 4.39 -1.38
CA GLN A 133 -18.37 3.10 -1.11
C GLN A 133 -19.42 2.04 -0.83
N LEU A 134 -19.14 0.81 -1.23
CA LEU A 134 -19.74 -0.40 -0.71
C LEU A 134 -18.73 -1.07 0.22
N HIS A 135 -18.83 -0.80 1.51
CA HIS A 135 -17.87 -1.29 2.50
C HIS A 135 -18.37 -2.58 3.16
N ARG A 136 -17.48 -3.56 3.28
CA ARG A 136 -17.71 -4.82 4.00
C ARG A 136 -16.66 -4.95 5.11
N PRO A 137 -16.89 -4.36 6.29
CA PRO A 137 -15.88 -4.27 7.35
C PRO A 137 -15.40 -5.64 7.85
N ASN A 138 -16.26 -6.65 7.77
CA ASN A 138 -15.96 -8.01 8.26
C ASN A 138 -15.52 -8.98 7.14
N ALA A 139 -15.11 -8.48 5.98
CA ALA A 139 -14.74 -9.31 4.84
C ALA A 139 -13.62 -10.32 5.15
N TYR A 140 -12.70 -9.98 6.06
CA TYR A 140 -11.59 -10.85 6.44
C TYR A 140 -11.96 -11.87 7.52
N GLN A 141 -13.00 -11.60 8.31
CA GLN A 141 -13.49 -12.52 9.34
C GLN A 141 -14.27 -13.69 8.72
N ALA A 142 -15.04 -13.43 7.67
CA ALA A 142 -15.82 -14.45 6.97
C ALA A 142 -14.96 -15.47 6.19
N ALA A 143 -13.73 -15.13 5.85
CA ALA A 143 -12.81 -16.02 5.14
C ALA A 143 -12.20 -17.13 6.04
N GLY A 144 -12.38 -17.06 7.36
CA GLY A 144 -11.82 -18.00 8.33
C GLY A 144 -12.82 -19.04 8.88
N ASP A 145 -14.12 -18.96 8.52
CA ASP A 145 -15.14 -19.89 9.02
C ASP A 145 -15.72 -20.75 7.88
N PRO A 146 -15.24 -22.01 7.71
CA PRO A 146 -15.75 -22.92 6.68
C PRO A 146 -17.20 -23.40 6.91
N ALA A 147 -17.82 -23.03 8.05
CA ALA A 147 -19.17 -23.49 8.40
C ALA A 147 -20.30 -22.63 7.81
N GLN A 148 -20.00 -21.45 7.22
CA GLN A 148 -21.05 -20.55 6.71
C GLN A 148 -21.31 -20.66 5.19
N THR A 149 -20.61 -21.53 4.46
CA THR A 149 -20.84 -21.72 3.01
C THR A 149 -21.87 -22.83 2.69
N ALA A 150 -22.57 -23.40 3.68
CA ALA A 150 -23.49 -24.50 3.49
C ALA A 150 -24.99 -24.14 3.70
N SER A 151 -25.35 -22.86 3.59
CA SER A 151 -26.78 -22.47 3.67
C SER A 151 -27.08 -21.29 2.75
N ALA A 152 -27.22 -21.56 1.48
CA ALA A 152 -27.95 -20.75 0.50
C ALA A 152 -28.44 -21.63 -0.63
#